data_048f0914504ab365cd9ed6e1ac994200
#
_entry.id   048f0914504ab365cd9ed6e1ac994200
#
_cell.length_a   1.000
_cell.length_b   1.000
_cell.length_c   1.000
_cell.angle_alpha   90.00
_cell.angle_beta   90.00
_cell.angle_gamma   90.00
#
_symmetry.space_group_name_H-M   'P 1'
#
loop_
_entity.id
_entity.type
_entity.pdbx_description
1 polymer ?
#
loop_
_entity_poly.entity_id
_entity_poly.type
_entity_poly.pdbx_seq_one_letter_code
_entity_poly.pdbx_strand_id
1 'polypeptide(L)'
;MASPSSVDLTPSITLSDVLYAWPDGTPVFDDLSFSVPRAVYSLVGANGAGKTTLLQLIAGELVPTSGTITTGDVALVPQHAFADATQTVASALNIEEIRAAISAIEAGSVDEAHFETVGDDWDIEARAVSELAALGLPTDLDRTVG
;
A
#
# COMPACT_ATOMS: atom_id res chain seq x y z
N MET A 1 -22.95 -32.56 -7.78
CA MET A 1 -21.67 -32.33 -8.49
C MET A 1 -21.47 -30.84 -8.59
N ALA A 2 -20.60 -30.27 -7.76
CA ALA A 2 -20.22 -28.86 -7.88
C ALA A 2 -19.26 -28.74 -9.05
N SER A 3 -19.60 -27.95 -10.07
CA SER A 3 -18.69 -27.59 -11.14
C SER A 3 -17.50 -26.85 -10.56
N PRO A 4 -16.26 -27.12 -10.99
CA PRO A 4 -15.12 -26.33 -10.57
C PRO A 4 -15.37 -24.89 -11.04
N SER A 5 -15.31 -23.95 -10.10
CA SER A 5 -15.34 -22.53 -10.40
C SER A 5 -14.29 -22.24 -11.45
N SER A 6 -14.72 -21.68 -12.58
CA SER A 6 -13.80 -21.20 -13.61
C SER A 6 -12.81 -20.23 -12.96
N VAL A 7 -11.55 -20.61 -12.96
CA VAL A 7 -10.46 -19.72 -12.52
C VAL A 7 -10.47 -18.56 -13.51
N ASP A 8 -10.69 -17.35 -13.04
CA ASP A 8 -10.54 -16.16 -13.86
C ASP A 8 -9.04 -16.03 -14.22
N LEU A 9 -8.73 -16.36 -15.47
CA LEU A 9 -7.36 -16.32 -16.00
C LEU A 9 -6.96 -14.92 -16.50
N THR A 10 -7.79 -13.91 -16.26
CA THR A 10 -7.44 -12.53 -16.59
C THR A 10 -6.19 -12.13 -15.76
N PRO A 11 -5.10 -11.70 -16.43
CA PRO A 11 -3.91 -11.27 -15.71
C PRO A 11 -4.24 -10.12 -14.78
N SER A 12 -3.88 -10.25 -13.50
CA SER A 12 -4.01 -9.17 -12.53
C SER A 12 -2.75 -8.31 -12.46
N ILE A 13 -1.60 -8.87 -12.84
CA ILE A 13 -0.32 -8.16 -12.96
C ILE A 13 0.33 -8.62 -14.27
N THR A 14 0.74 -7.66 -15.11
CA THR A 14 1.47 -7.93 -16.34
C THR A 14 2.66 -6.98 -16.43
N LEU A 15 3.85 -7.54 -16.62
CA LEU A 15 5.07 -6.82 -16.93
C LEU A 15 5.48 -7.17 -18.36
N SER A 16 5.85 -6.16 -19.16
CA SER A 16 6.31 -6.32 -20.52
C SER A 16 7.58 -5.52 -20.76
N ASP A 17 8.65 -6.21 -21.10
CA ASP A 17 9.97 -5.67 -21.45
C ASP A 17 10.52 -4.68 -20.41
N VAL A 18 10.28 -4.98 -19.12
CA VAL A 18 10.64 -4.10 -18.01
C VAL A 18 12.14 -4.12 -17.80
N LEU A 19 12.75 -2.95 -17.93
CA LEU A 19 14.14 -2.67 -17.59
C LEU A 19 14.16 -1.72 -16.39
N TYR A 20 14.97 -2.02 -15.42
CA TYR A 20 15.19 -1.13 -14.29
C TYR A 20 16.65 -1.15 -13.84
N ALA A 21 17.20 0.04 -13.67
CA ALA A 21 18.51 0.25 -13.06
C ALA A 21 18.39 1.35 -11.98
N TRP A 22 19.20 1.25 -10.95
CA TRP A 22 19.32 2.30 -9.95
C TRP A 22 19.91 3.58 -10.53
N PRO A 23 19.73 4.76 -9.88
CA PRO A 23 20.30 6.03 -10.35
C PRO A 23 21.82 6.04 -10.52
N ASP A 24 22.53 5.15 -9.83
CA ASP A 24 23.97 4.94 -9.98
C ASP A 24 24.35 4.10 -11.22
N GLY A 25 23.34 3.66 -11.99
CA GLY A 25 23.51 2.82 -13.18
C GLY A 25 23.56 1.31 -12.90
N THR A 26 23.43 0.87 -11.66
CA THR A 26 23.43 -0.55 -11.32
C THR A 26 22.16 -1.22 -11.88
N PRO A 27 22.28 -2.18 -12.82
CA PRO A 27 21.11 -2.85 -13.40
C PRO A 27 20.50 -3.82 -12.40
N VAL A 28 19.16 -3.87 -12.36
CA VAL A 28 18.38 -4.79 -11.52
C VAL A 28 17.59 -5.75 -12.39
N PHE A 29 16.89 -5.24 -13.39
CA PHE A 29 16.13 -6.03 -14.36
C PHE A 29 16.50 -5.62 -15.76
N ASP A 30 16.64 -6.63 -16.63
CA ASP A 30 16.91 -6.50 -18.04
C ASP A 30 15.90 -7.40 -18.79
N ASP A 31 14.95 -6.77 -19.49
CA ASP A 31 13.91 -7.46 -20.26
C ASP A 31 13.02 -8.42 -19.43
N LEU A 32 12.53 -7.94 -18.29
CA LEU A 32 11.64 -8.74 -17.45
C LEU A 32 10.20 -8.69 -17.96
N SER A 33 9.71 -9.84 -18.42
CA SER A 33 8.34 -10.00 -18.91
C SER A 33 7.66 -11.21 -18.29
N PHE A 34 6.50 -11.01 -17.67
CA PHE A 34 5.63 -12.08 -17.18
C PHE A 34 4.22 -11.57 -16.90
N SER A 35 3.28 -12.49 -16.77
CA SER A 35 1.91 -12.20 -16.33
C SER A 35 1.46 -13.20 -15.29
N VAL A 36 0.77 -12.72 -14.26
CA VAL A 36 0.17 -13.57 -13.23
C VAL A 36 -1.32 -13.29 -13.10
N PRO A 37 -2.17 -14.32 -13.11
CA PRO A 37 -3.58 -14.19 -12.81
C PRO A 37 -3.81 -13.94 -11.31
N ARG A 38 -5.05 -13.72 -10.92
CA ARG A 38 -5.42 -13.49 -9.53
C ARG A 38 -5.28 -14.78 -8.70
N ALA A 39 -4.22 -14.85 -7.90
CA ALA A 39 -3.95 -15.96 -6.99
C ALA A 39 -2.95 -15.53 -5.90
N VAL A 40 -2.59 -16.45 -5.02
CA VAL A 40 -1.50 -16.25 -4.05
C VAL A 40 -0.20 -16.76 -4.66
N TYR A 41 0.81 -15.91 -4.69
CA TYR A 41 2.13 -16.22 -5.21
C TYR A 41 3.21 -15.96 -4.16
N SER A 42 4.28 -16.75 -4.22
CA SER A 42 5.49 -16.53 -3.44
C SER A 42 6.64 -16.11 -4.35
N LEU A 43 7.27 -14.99 -4.02
CA LEU A 43 8.47 -14.52 -4.71
C LEU A 43 9.70 -15.00 -3.94
N VAL A 44 10.43 -15.94 -4.52
CA VAL A 44 11.62 -16.55 -3.90
C VAL A 44 12.89 -16.20 -4.68
N GLY A 45 14.01 -16.08 -3.97
CA GLY A 45 15.30 -15.77 -4.56
C GLY A 45 16.31 -15.36 -3.48
N ALA A 46 17.59 -15.32 -3.86
CA ALA A 46 18.66 -14.89 -2.97
C ALA A 46 18.48 -13.44 -2.48
N ASN A 47 19.16 -13.08 -1.39
CA ASN A 47 19.20 -11.69 -0.96
C ASN A 47 19.91 -10.86 -2.04
N GLY A 48 19.35 -9.67 -2.34
CA GLY A 48 19.85 -8.82 -3.41
C GLY A 48 19.36 -9.18 -4.83
N ALA A 49 18.53 -10.22 -4.99
CA ALA A 49 17.99 -10.59 -6.31
C ALA A 49 16.92 -9.63 -6.87
N GLY A 50 16.66 -8.50 -6.20
CA GLY A 50 15.69 -7.49 -6.67
C GLY A 50 14.24 -7.74 -6.26
N LYS A 51 13.94 -8.67 -5.34
CA LYS A 51 12.56 -8.98 -4.91
C LYS A 51 11.79 -7.76 -4.42
N THR A 52 12.38 -6.99 -3.53
CA THR A 52 11.77 -5.76 -2.99
C THR A 52 11.59 -4.71 -4.09
N THR A 53 12.60 -4.55 -4.96
CA THR A 53 12.54 -3.65 -6.11
C THR A 53 11.41 -4.01 -7.07
N LEU A 54 11.20 -5.31 -7.32
CA LEU A 54 10.08 -5.78 -8.13
C LEU A 54 8.72 -5.42 -7.52
N LEU A 55 8.56 -5.65 -6.21
CA LEU A 55 7.32 -5.29 -5.51
C LEU A 55 7.07 -3.78 -5.53
N GLN A 56 8.10 -2.97 -5.35
CA GLN A 56 8.00 -1.50 -5.43
C GLN A 56 7.65 -1.01 -6.84
N LEU A 57 8.18 -1.64 -7.88
CA LEU A 57 7.82 -1.35 -9.28
C LEU A 57 6.35 -1.72 -9.54
N ILE A 58 5.88 -2.88 -9.07
CA ILE A 58 4.48 -3.31 -9.18
C ILE A 58 3.55 -2.36 -8.41
N ALA A 59 3.96 -1.89 -7.24
CA ALA A 59 3.21 -0.94 -6.42
C ALA A 59 3.21 0.50 -6.98
N GLY A 60 4.05 0.78 -7.99
CA GLY A 60 4.20 2.12 -8.57
C GLY A 60 5.05 3.08 -7.74
N GLU A 61 5.74 2.60 -6.68
CA GLU A 61 6.69 3.40 -5.91
C GLU A 61 7.98 3.69 -6.69
N LEU A 62 8.33 2.82 -7.63
CA LEU A 62 9.43 3.00 -8.57
C LEU A 62 8.91 3.01 -10.00
N VAL A 63 9.55 3.79 -10.86
CA VAL A 63 9.22 3.88 -12.28
C VAL A 63 10.26 3.06 -13.07
N PRO A 64 9.86 2.12 -13.92
CA PRO A 64 10.81 1.38 -14.74
C PRO A 64 11.53 2.32 -15.72
N THR A 65 12.79 1.99 -16.04
CA THR A 65 13.59 2.73 -17.03
C THR A 65 12.99 2.58 -18.43
N SER A 66 12.45 1.42 -18.74
CA SER A 66 11.66 1.13 -19.94
C SER A 66 10.73 -0.05 -19.71
N GLY A 67 9.83 -0.33 -20.67
CA GLY A 67 8.81 -1.35 -20.56
C GLY A 67 7.54 -0.83 -19.90
N THR A 68 6.59 -1.71 -19.67
CA THR A 68 5.29 -1.38 -19.08
C THR A 68 4.91 -2.34 -17.96
N ILE A 69 4.24 -1.81 -16.95
CA ILE A 69 3.66 -2.57 -15.85
C ILE A 69 2.17 -2.22 -15.80
N THR A 70 1.34 -3.25 -15.92
CA THR A 70 -0.12 -3.11 -15.80
C THR A 70 -0.59 -3.89 -14.60
N THR A 71 -1.29 -3.20 -13.70
CA THR A 71 -1.86 -3.78 -12.47
C THR A 71 -3.28 -3.25 -12.28
N GLY A 72 -4.06 -3.90 -11.42
CA GLY A 72 -5.22 -3.28 -10.78
C GLY A 72 -4.80 -2.41 -9.59
N ASP A 73 -5.71 -2.21 -8.64
CA ASP A 73 -5.39 -1.55 -7.38
C ASP A 73 -4.40 -2.40 -6.59
N VAL A 74 -3.30 -1.80 -6.18
CA VAL A 74 -2.20 -2.46 -5.45
C VAL A 74 -1.94 -1.75 -4.15
N ALA A 75 -1.79 -2.52 -3.07
CA ALA A 75 -1.26 -2.05 -1.80
C ALA A 75 0.02 -2.82 -1.47
N LEU A 76 1.09 -2.10 -1.16
CA LEU A 76 2.36 -2.69 -0.71
C LEU A 76 2.43 -2.63 0.82
N VAL A 77 2.64 -3.79 1.44
CA VAL A 77 2.94 -3.88 2.88
C VAL A 77 4.46 -3.96 3.04
N PRO A 78 5.11 -2.93 3.60
CA PRO A 78 6.55 -2.92 3.81
C PRO A 78 6.97 -4.01 4.79
N GLN A 79 8.17 -4.56 4.62
CA GLN A 79 8.74 -5.59 5.48
C GLN A 79 8.86 -5.14 6.96
N HIS A 80 9.01 -3.85 7.18
CA HIS A 80 9.14 -3.21 8.49
C HIS A 80 7.97 -2.28 8.83
N ALA A 81 6.76 -2.58 8.32
CA ALA A 81 5.58 -1.76 8.57
C ALA A 81 5.31 -1.54 10.08
N PHE A 82 5.80 -2.44 10.93
CA PHE A 82 5.61 -2.43 12.40
C PHE A 82 6.94 -2.41 13.16
N ALA A 83 7.97 -1.78 12.60
CA ALA A 83 9.28 -1.69 13.26
C ALA A 83 9.26 -0.80 14.50
N ASP A 84 8.28 0.11 14.63
CA ASP A 84 8.10 0.98 15.78
C ASP A 84 6.91 0.52 16.62
N ALA A 85 7.21 -0.16 17.74
CA ALA A 85 6.22 -0.64 18.70
C ALA A 85 5.42 0.52 19.36
N THR A 86 5.83 1.76 19.17
CA THR A 86 5.14 2.95 19.68
C THR A 86 4.13 3.54 18.68
N GLN A 87 4.15 3.07 17.44
CA GLN A 87 3.23 3.52 16.40
C GLN A 87 1.79 3.17 16.78
N THR A 88 0.89 4.16 16.70
CA THR A 88 -0.54 3.96 16.94
C THR A 88 -1.23 3.39 15.71
N VAL A 89 -2.44 2.84 15.89
CA VAL A 89 -3.30 2.41 14.78
C VAL A 89 -3.60 3.60 13.86
N ALA A 90 -3.89 4.78 14.40
CA ALA A 90 -4.12 5.99 13.61
C ALA A 90 -2.91 6.38 12.75
N SER A 91 -1.70 6.27 13.31
CA SER A 91 -0.45 6.50 12.59
C SER A 91 -0.21 5.46 11.50
N ALA A 92 -0.48 4.17 11.78
CA ALA A 92 -0.37 3.09 10.81
C ALA A 92 -1.36 3.24 9.64
N LEU A 93 -2.53 3.82 9.89
CA LEU A 93 -3.54 4.15 8.87
C LEU A 93 -3.27 5.49 8.17
N ASN A 94 -2.23 6.22 8.59
CA ASN A 94 -1.87 7.53 8.06
C ASN A 94 -2.97 8.60 8.18
N ILE A 95 -3.78 8.53 9.27
CA ILE A 95 -4.91 9.44 9.53
C ILE A 95 -4.64 10.38 10.71
N GLU A 96 -3.48 10.31 11.34
CA GLU A 96 -3.17 11.04 12.56
C GLU A 96 -3.19 12.56 12.37
N GLU A 97 -2.68 13.07 11.23
CA GLU A 97 -2.67 14.49 10.92
C GLU A 97 -4.09 15.03 10.70
N ILE A 98 -4.95 14.27 10.02
CA ILE A 98 -6.34 14.64 9.78
C ILE A 98 -7.10 14.67 11.12
N ARG A 99 -6.92 13.69 11.98
CA ARG A 99 -7.49 13.64 13.34
C ARG A 99 -7.07 14.83 14.17
N ALA A 100 -5.79 15.18 14.15
CA ALA A 100 -5.26 16.33 14.88
C ALA A 100 -5.87 17.64 14.36
N ALA A 101 -6.04 17.80 13.04
CA ALA A 101 -6.67 18.96 12.43
C ALA A 101 -8.15 19.07 12.81
N ILE A 102 -8.91 17.97 12.77
CA ILE A 102 -10.33 17.94 13.21
C ILE A 102 -10.43 18.37 14.69
N SER A 103 -9.60 17.77 15.54
CA SER A 103 -9.59 18.11 16.98
C SER A 103 -9.25 19.58 17.26
N ALA A 104 -8.33 20.16 16.48
CA ALA A 104 -7.99 21.57 16.56
C ALA A 104 -9.17 22.48 16.16
N ILE A 105 -9.88 22.11 15.09
CA ILE A 105 -11.08 22.86 14.62
C ILE A 105 -12.19 22.76 15.65
N GLU A 106 -12.45 21.60 16.22
CA GLU A 106 -13.46 21.39 17.27
C GLU A 106 -13.10 22.18 18.54
N ALA A 107 -11.80 22.35 18.83
CA ALA A 107 -11.31 23.19 19.93
C ALA A 107 -11.40 24.70 19.63
N GLY A 108 -11.88 25.09 18.43
CA GLY A 108 -12.12 26.47 18.02
C GLY A 108 -11.01 27.08 17.16
N SER A 109 -10.11 26.29 16.60
CA SER A 109 -9.13 26.79 15.62
C SER A 109 -9.85 27.26 14.34
N VAL A 110 -9.44 28.43 13.85
CA VAL A 110 -9.89 29.02 12.58
C VAL A 110 -8.76 29.05 11.54
N ASP A 111 -7.68 28.31 11.78
CA ASP A 111 -6.55 28.23 10.87
C ASP A 111 -6.95 27.46 9.59
N GLU A 112 -6.78 28.13 8.45
CA GLU A 112 -7.14 27.58 7.13
C GLU A 112 -6.36 26.26 6.83
N ALA A 113 -5.14 26.14 7.32
CA ALA A 113 -4.32 24.93 7.13
C ALA A 113 -5.00 23.68 7.72
N HIS A 114 -5.72 23.80 8.84
CA HIS A 114 -6.46 22.66 9.40
C HIS A 114 -7.61 22.22 8.50
N PHE A 115 -8.34 23.18 7.91
CA PHE A 115 -9.44 22.88 6.99
C PHE A 115 -8.92 22.27 5.69
N GLU A 116 -7.78 22.74 5.19
CA GLU A 116 -7.12 22.14 4.02
C GLU A 116 -6.67 20.69 4.30
N THR A 117 -6.11 20.43 5.49
CA THR A 117 -5.68 19.08 5.91
C THR A 117 -6.85 18.11 6.01
N VAL A 118 -8.00 18.56 6.52
CA VAL A 118 -9.20 17.73 6.65
C VAL A 118 -9.86 17.52 5.29
N GLY A 119 -9.95 18.56 4.46
CA GLY A 119 -10.61 18.48 3.16
C GLY A 119 -12.02 17.90 3.26
N ASP A 120 -12.24 16.76 2.61
CA ASP A 120 -13.53 16.05 2.61
C ASP A 120 -13.58 14.90 3.65
N ASP A 121 -12.51 14.69 4.43
CA ASP A 121 -12.32 13.52 5.31
C ASP A 121 -12.81 13.75 6.76
N TRP A 122 -13.89 14.50 6.95
CA TRP A 122 -14.46 14.79 8.26
C TRP A 122 -14.94 13.56 9.03
N ASP A 123 -15.24 12.48 8.34
CA ASP A 123 -15.70 11.21 8.89
C ASP A 123 -14.62 10.14 8.96
N ILE A 124 -13.34 10.50 8.79
CA ILE A 124 -12.22 9.57 8.66
C ILE A 124 -12.13 8.59 9.84
N GLU A 125 -12.36 9.04 11.07
CA GLU A 125 -12.34 8.19 12.25
C GLU A 125 -13.46 7.14 12.22
N ALA A 126 -14.68 7.57 11.88
CA ALA A 126 -15.82 6.67 11.80
C ALA A 126 -15.64 5.61 10.71
N ARG A 127 -15.09 6.01 9.55
CA ARG A 127 -14.74 5.07 8.48
C ARG A 127 -13.67 4.08 8.91
N ALA A 128 -12.58 4.57 9.50
CA ALA A 128 -11.49 3.72 10.00
C ALA A 128 -11.98 2.69 11.02
N VAL A 129 -12.77 3.13 12.00
CA VAL A 129 -13.38 2.26 13.01
C VAL A 129 -14.30 1.21 12.38
N SER A 130 -15.12 1.61 11.40
CA SER A 130 -16.03 0.70 10.69
C SER A 130 -15.28 -0.37 9.92
N GLU A 131 -14.22 0.00 9.20
CA GLU A 131 -13.41 -0.93 8.42
C GLU A 131 -12.63 -1.90 9.33
N LEU A 132 -12.03 -1.40 10.42
CA LEU A 132 -11.36 -2.26 11.40
C LEU A 132 -12.33 -3.26 12.02
N ALA A 133 -13.53 -2.82 12.38
CA ALA A 133 -14.57 -3.70 12.92
C ALA A 133 -15.02 -4.77 11.90
N ALA A 134 -15.17 -4.40 10.63
CA ALA A 134 -15.52 -5.34 9.55
C ALA A 134 -14.44 -6.41 9.35
N LEU A 135 -13.17 -6.08 9.62
CA LEU A 135 -12.06 -7.02 9.58
C LEU A 135 -11.86 -7.80 10.89
N GLY A 136 -12.66 -7.54 11.92
CA GLY A 136 -12.52 -8.17 13.24
C GLY A 136 -11.28 -7.68 14.02
N LEU A 137 -10.76 -6.50 13.67
CA LEU A 137 -9.62 -5.89 14.32
C LEU A 137 -10.04 -4.95 15.46
N PRO A 138 -9.16 -4.67 16.43
CA PRO A 138 -9.41 -3.67 17.45
C PRO A 138 -9.67 -2.29 16.83
N THR A 139 -10.68 -1.59 17.34
CA THR A 139 -11.15 -0.29 16.82
C THR A 139 -10.59 0.91 17.58
N ASP A 140 -9.73 0.69 18.56
CA ASP A 140 -9.04 1.74 19.30
C ASP A 140 -7.89 2.29 18.45
N LEU A 141 -8.08 3.49 17.91
CA LEU A 141 -7.14 4.16 17.01
C LEU A 141 -5.87 4.66 17.73
N ASP A 142 -5.93 4.83 19.04
CA ASP A 142 -4.79 5.30 19.87
C ASP A 142 -3.98 4.12 20.45
N ARG A 143 -4.47 2.90 20.23
CA ARG A 143 -3.74 1.67 20.60
C ARG A 143 -2.46 1.56 19.77
N THR A 144 -1.36 1.14 20.41
CA THR A 144 -0.13 0.78 19.68
C THR A 144 -0.30 -0.52 18.89
N VAL A 145 0.39 -0.61 17.75
CA VAL A 145 0.36 -1.77 16.84
C VAL A 145 1.36 -2.87 17.23
N GLY A 146 2.19 -2.65 18.24
CA GLY A 146 3.19 -3.58 18.78
C GLY A 146 2.71 -4.40 19.98
#